data_dfbb9cc2964f603ffc97ed8777750b61
#
_entry.id   dfbb9cc2964f603ffc97ed8777750b61
#
_cell.length_a   1.000
_cell.length_b   1.000
_cell.length_c   1.000
_cell.angle_alpha   90.00
_cell.angle_beta   90.00
_cell.angle_gamma   90.00
#
_symmetry.space_group_name_H-M   'P 1'
#
loop_
_entity.id
_entity.type
_entity.pdbx_description
1 polymer ?
#
loop_
_entity_poly.entity_id
_entity_poly.type
_entity_poly.pdbx_seq_one_letter_code
_entity_poly.pdbx_strand_id
1 'polypeptide(L)'
;MKKIDLHPNENIIKAALINNYAHINSKPFVVCSELTISEESKIVDLVFCKDNLSYAYEIKAWNDDMRRLPAQLDAYCKLFDYIYVATTANHLDQLQLIPDFVGIVLYSTKTKKIVYKRRAKKNHLIDKKELLMSIPISYIRNNSPYSKYTRSDNDLFSFSQAHNLFIKHTSSKCRWTNNDLETILHYEDILMNTNYISLDYR
;
A
#
# COMPACT_ATOMS: atom_id res chain seq x y z
N MET A 1 -22.84 30.76 9.82
CA MET A 1 -22.53 29.37 9.38
C MET A 1 -21.27 28.92 10.09
N LYS A 2 -21.34 27.94 11.02
CA LYS A 2 -20.17 27.31 11.61
C LYS A 2 -19.48 26.53 10.49
N LYS A 3 -18.21 26.87 10.15
CA LYS A 3 -17.35 25.99 9.36
C LYS A 3 -17.26 24.66 10.10
N ILE A 4 -17.83 23.63 9.57
CA ILE A 4 -17.57 22.26 10.01
C ILE A 4 -16.13 22.00 9.54
N ASP A 5 -15.16 22.05 10.46
CA ASP A 5 -13.80 21.58 10.19
C ASP A 5 -13.89 20.05 10.07
N LEU A 6 -14.15 19.59 8.85
CA LEU A 6 -14.11 18.20 8.52
C LEU A 6 -12.62 17.76 8.51
N HIS A 7 -12.20 17.18 9.62
CA HIS A 7 -10.90 16.53 9.68
C HIS A 7 -10.87 15.40 8.62
N PRO A 8 -9.78 15.29 7.84
CA PRO A 8 -9.67 14.27 6.81
C PRO A 8 -9.71 12.88 7.42
N ASN A 9 -10.60 12.05 6.94
CA ASN A 9 -10.62 10.62 7.23
C ASN A 9 -9.64 9.89 6.30
N GLU A 10 -9.48 8.60 6.51
CA GLU A 10 -8.61 7.73 5.72
C GLU A 10 -8.95 7.76 4.23
N ASN A 11 -10.23 7.68 3.85
CA ASN A 11 -10.67 7.68 2.45
C ASN A 11 -10.31 8.95 1.70
N ILE A 12 -10.35 10.10 2.38
CA ILE A 12 -9.93 11.40 1.83
C ILE A 12 -8.44 11.38 1.48
N ILE A 13 -7.62 10.84 2.40
CA ILE A 13 -6.17 10.76 2.20
C ILE A 13 -5.86 9.72 1.12
N LYS A 14 -6.55 8.58 1.13
CA LYS A 14 -6.43 7.51 0.12
C LYS A 14 -6.72 8.03 -1.28
N ALA A 15 -7.84 8.72 -1.46
CA ALA A 15 -8.22 9.35 -2.73
C ALA A 15 -7.17 10.36 -3.22
N ALA A 16 -6.69 11.23 -2.33
CA ALA A 16 -5.67 12.21 -2.66
C ALA A 16 -4.34 11.56 -3.07
N LEU A 17 -3.95 10.44 -2.42
CA LEU A 17 -2.76 9.65 -2.77
C LEU A 17 -2.90 9.03 -4.16
N ILE A 18 -4.04 8.41 -4.48
CA ILE A 18 -4.30 7.80 -5.78
C ILE A 18 -4.21 8.86 -6.87
N ASN A 19 -4.92 9.98 -6.72
CA ASN A 19 -4.90 11.07 -7.68
C ASN A 19 -3.49 11.65 -7.87
N ASN A 20 -2.74 11.86 -6.78
CA ASN A 20 -1.37 12.33 -6.86
C ASN A 20 -0.47 11.32 -7.57
N TYR A 21 -0.60 10.02 -7.27
CA TYR A 21 0.19 8.97 -7.90
C TYR A 21 -0.09 8.87 -9.40
N ALA A 22 -1.35 8.92 -9.81
CA ALA A 22 -1.76 8.94 -11.22
C ALA A 22 -1.20 10.17 -11.96
N HIS A 23 -1.28 11.34 -11.34
CA HIS A 23 -0.80 12.59 -11.94
C HIS A 23 0.72 12.60 -12.19
N ILE A 24 1.51 12.02 -11.28
CA ILE A 24 2.99 12.04 -11.38
C ILE A 24 3.57 10.85 -12.14
N ASN A 25 2.76 9.84 -12.50
CA ASN A 25 3.21 8.65 -13.19
C ASN A 25 2.57 8.51 -14.57
N SER A 26 3.39 8.60 -15.60
CA SER A 26 2.98 8.38 -17.00
C SER A 26 2.97 6.91 -17.43
N LYS A 27 3.63 6.01 -16.67
CA LYS A 27 3.68 4.59 -16.97
C LYS A 27 2.53 3.83 -16.33
N PRO A 28 2.11 2.70 -16.90
CA PRO A 28 1.10 1.83 -16.31
C PRO A 28 1.44 1.41 -14.89
N PHE A 29 0.44 1.42 -14.01
CA PHE A 29 0.50 0.91 -12.65
C PHE A 29 -0.84 0.28 -12.27
N VAL A 30 -0.84 -0.50 -11.22
CA VAL A 30 -2.07 -1.02 -10.59
C VAL A 30 -2.10 -0.59 -9.13
N VAL A 31 -3.30 -0.45 -8.58
CA VAL A 31 -3.50 -0.05 -7.19
C VAL A 31 -4.46 -1.00 -6.48
N CYS A 32 -4.10 -1.39 -5.25
CA CYS A 32 -4.93 -2.12 -4.30
C CYS A 32 -5.27 -1.23 -3.12
N SER A 33 -6.50 -1.25 -2.69
CA SER A 33 -6.92 -0.78 -1.36
C SER A 33 -7.17 -1.97 -0.45
N GLU A 34 -6.87 -1.84 0.84
CA GLU A 34 -7.11 -2.86 1.86
C GLU A 34 -6.49 -4.23 1.51
N LEU A 35 -5.22 -4.24 1.10
CA LEU A 35 -4.53 -5.49 0.77
C LEU A 35 -4.23 -6.28 2.04
N THR A 36 -4.86 -7.45 2.20
CA THR A 36 -4.51 -8.38 3.26
C THR A 36 -3.17 -9.05 2.97
N ILE A 37 -2.23 -8.92 3.90
CA ILE A 37 -0.92 -9.57 3.90
C ILE A 37 -0.80 -10.53 5.09
N SER A 38 -0.22 -11.70 4.86
CA SER A 38 0.03 -12.74 5.87
C SER A 38 -1.20 -13.43 6.48
N GLU A 39 -0.97 -14.57 7.13
CA GLU A 39 -1.99 -15.35 7.85
C GLU A 39 -2.51 -14.61 9.11
N GLU A 40 -1.78 -13.61 9.60
CA GLU A 40 -2.20 -12.76 10.73
C GLU A 40 -3.19 -11.66 10.34
N SER A 41 -3.70 -11.70 9.10
CA SER A 41 -4.72 -10.75 8.59
C SER A 41 -4.35 -9.27 8.76
N LYS A 42 -3.05 -8.94 8.64
CA LYS A 42 -2.64 -7.53 8.58
C LYS A 42 -3.08 -6.95 7.24
N ILE A 43 -3.64 -5.76 7.28
CA ILE A 43 -4.17 -5.05 6.11
C ILE A 43 -3.29 -3.85 5.84
N VAL A 44 -2.91 -3.67 4.58
CA VAL A 44 -2.21 -2.48 4.08
C VAL A 44 -3.23 -1.58 3.43
N ASP A 45 -3.32 -0.33 3.86
CA ASP A 45 -4.39 0.58 3.43
C ASP A 45 -4.35 0.86 1.93
N LEU A 46 -3.13 1.00 1.34
CA LEU A 46 -2.98 1.25 -0.09
C LEU A 46 -1.65 0.71 -0.62
N VAL A 47 -1.69 -0.01 -1.73
CA VAL A 47 -0.50 -0.53 -2.41
C VAL A 47 -0.54 -0.18 -3.89
N PHE A 48 0.56 0.36 -4.41
CA PHE A 48 0.78 0.50 -5.86
C PHE A 48 1.83 -0.51 -6.31
N CYS A 49 1.61 -1.11 -7.48
CA CYS A 49 2.61 -1.91 -8.18
C CYS A 49 2.93 -1.27 -9.53
N LYS A 50 4.21 -1.05 -9.80
CA LYS A 50 4.70 -0.42 -11.02
C LYS A 50 6.14 -0.87 -11.32
N ASP A 51 6.46 -1.16 -12.56
CA ASP A 51 7.82 -1.54 -13.00
C ASP A 51 8.42 -2.69 -12.15
N ASN A 52 7.60 -3.68 -11.79
CA ASN A 52 7.96 -4.81 -10.90
C ASN A 52 8.43 -4.39 -9.50
N LEU A 53 7.92 -3.26 -8.99
CA LEU A 53 8.15 -2.73 -7.65
C LEU A 53 6.83 -2.49 -6.95
N SER A 54 6.85 -2.61 -5.62
CA SER A 54 5.70 -2.39 -4.73
C SER A 54 5.91 -1.16 -3.83
N TYR A 55 4.86 -0.39 -3.68
CA TYR A 55 4.82 0.84 -2.87
C TYR A 55 3.66 0.75 -1.90
N ALA A 56 3.94 0.47 -0.63
CA ALA A 56 2.93 0.37 0.42
C ALA A 56 2.75 1.71 1.15
N TYR A 57 1.52 2.07 1.42
CA TYR A 57 1.15 3.25 2.20
C TYR A 57 0.32 2.82 3.40
N GLU A 58 0.78 3.16 4.59
CA GLU A 58 -0.02 3.17 5.81
C GLU A 58 -0.61 4.55 5.99
N ILE A 59 -1.91 4.62 6.18
CA ILE A 59 -2.63 5.89 6.29
C ILE A 59 -3.05 6.11 7.74
N LYS A 60 -2.68 7.25 8.29
CA LYS A 60 -3.09 7.70 9.62
C LYS A 60 -3.86 8.99 9.50
N ALA A 61 -5.18 8.89 9.57
CA ALA A 61 -6.08 10.02 9.55
C ALA A 61 -5.96 10.88 10.82
N TRP A 62 -6.68 12.00 10.88
CA TRP A 62 -6.53 13.00 11.95
C TRP A 62 -6.68 12.44 13.37
N ASN A 63 -7.60 11.51 13.58
CA ASN A 63 -7.90 10.93 14.90
C ASN A 63 -7.32 9.53 15.11
N ASP A 64 -6.49 9.03 14.20
CA ASP A 64 -5.99 7.67 14.29
C ASP A 64 -4.93 7.50 15.35
N ASP A 65 -4.91 6.31 15.93
CA ASP A 65 -3.94 5.91 16.92
C ASP A 65 -2.62 5.44 16.28
N MET A 66 -1.54 6.06 16.66
CA MET A 66 -0.19 5.75 16.16
C MET A 66 0.45 4.52 16.83
N ARG A 67 -0.12 3.98 17.92
CA ARG A 67 0.47 2.87 18.69
C ARG A 67 0.70 1.60 17.87
N ARG A 68 -0.13 1.34 16.85
CA ARG A 68 0.00 0.17 15.98
C ARG A 68 1.02 0.36 14.86
N LEU A 69 1.40 1.59 14.56
CA LEU A 69 2.28 1.91 13.43
C LEU A 69 3.62 1.15 13.43
N PRO A 70 4.35 1.02 14.56
CA PRO A 70 5.61 0.27 14.55
C PRO A 70 5.44 -1.19 14.12
N ALA A 71 4.41 -1.89 14.62
CA ALA A 71 4.14 -3.28 14.25
C ALA A 71 3.65 -3.43 12.79
N GLN A 72 2.95 -2.44 12.26
CA GLN A 72 2.55 -2.40 10.85
C GLN A 72 3.79 -2.21 9.95
N LEU A 73 4.65 -1.25 10.28
CA LEU A 73 5.89 -1.00 9.53
C LEU A 73 6.84 -2.21 9.56
N ASP A 74 6.97 -2.91 10.71
CA ASP A 74 7.78 -4.13 10.79
C ASP A 74 7.30 -5.20 9.80
N ALA A 75 5.98 -5.41 9.69
CA ALA A 75 5.43 -6.33 8.71
C ALA A 75 5.67 -5.87 7.26
N TYR A 76 5.49 -4.57 6.99
CA TYR A 76 5.66 -4.02 5.64
C TYR A 76 7.11 -4.07 5.17
N CYS A 77 8.07 -3.88 6.08
CA CYS A 77 9.50 -3.96 5.77
C CYS A 77 9.93 -5.33 5.25
N LYS A 78 9.20 -6.39 5.59
CA LYS A 78 9.50 -7.74 5.11
C LYS A 78 8.97 -8.02 3.70
N LEU A 79 8.10 -7.17 3.16
CA LEU A 79 7.33 -7.46 1.95
C LEU A 79 7.48 -6.43 0.82
N PHE A 80 7.56 -5.14 1.12
CA PHE A 80 7.42 -4.07 0.12
C PHE A 80 8.72 -3.34 -0.19
N ASP A 81 8.90 -2.97 -1.48
CA ASP A 81 10.10 -2.26 -1.93
C ASP A 81 10.21 -0.84 -1.40
N TYR A 82 9.09 -0.13 -1.31
CA TYR A 82 8.99 1.23 -0.79
C TYR A 82 7.81 1.33 0.17
N ILE A 83 8.04 1.96 1.31
CA ILE A 83 7.03 2.08 2.36
C ILE A 83 6.86 3.55 2.71
N TYR A 84 5.62 3.98 2.83
CA TYR A 84 5.25 5.33 3.20
C TYR A 84 4.27 5.34 4.36
N VAL A 85 4.39 6.34 5.23
CA VAL A 85 3.32 6.72 6.14
C VAL A 85 2.69 7.99 5.60
N ALA A 86 1.39 7.94 5.33
CA ALA A 86 0.61 9.07 4.87
C ALA A 86 -0.29 9.56 6.02
N THR A 87 -0.19 10.84 6.36
CA THR A 87 -0.92 11.38 7.50
C THR A 87 -1.19 12.89 7.36
N THR A 88 -1.64 13.50 8.42
CA THR A 88 -1.86 14.94 8.57
C THR A 88 -0.81 15.57 9.49
N ALA A 89 -0.75 16.90 9.53
CA ALA A 89 0.32 17.63 10.24
C ALA A 89 0.34 17.36 11.76
N ASN A 90 -0.79 17.00 12.37
CA ASN A 90 -0.90 16.72 13.80
C ASN A 90 -0.12 15.47 14.27
N HIS A 91 0.24 14.55 13.38
CA HIS A 91 1.00 13.34 13.72
C HIS A 91 2.51 13.43 13.44
N LEU A 92 3.00 14.57 12.90
CA LEU A 92 4.39 14.71 12.47
C LEU A 92 5.41 14.40 13.55
N ASP A 93 5.17 14.88 14.77
CA ASP A 93 6.11 14.69 15.88
C ASP A 93 6.23 13.22 16.29
N GLN A 94 5.17 12.43 16.08
CA GLN A 94 5.15 11.00 16.37
C GLN A 94 5.89 10.16 15.31
N LEU A 95 6.20 10.76 14.15
CA LEU A 95 6.92 10.08 13.06
C LEU A 95 8.45 10.22 13.15
N GLN A 96 8.98 10.88 14.17
CA GLN A 96 10.44 11.06 14.31
C GLN A 96 11.20 9.74 14.52
N LEU A 97 10.53 8.73 15.08
CA LEU A 97 11.12 7.44 15.42
C LEU A 97 10.97 6.35 14.35
N ILE A 98 10.28 6.64 13.25
CA ILE A 98 10.15 5.64 12.17
C ILE A 98 11.46 5.54 11.37
N PRO A 99 11.76 4.34 10.80
CA PRO A 99 13.01 4.13 10.05
C PRO A 99 13.22 5.19 8.96
N ASP A 100 14.48 5.57 8.72
CA ASP A 100 14.84 6.65 7.81
C ASP A 100 14.59 6.33 6.32
N PHE A 101 14.46 5.04 5.96
CA PHE A 101 14.09 4.60 4.62
C PHE A 101 12.56 4.65 4.36
N VAL A 102 11.73 4.73 5.40
CA VAL A 102 10.28 4.90 5.27
C VAL A 102 9.96 6.34 4.89
N GLY A 103 9.21 6.54 3.84
CA GLY A 103 8.78 7.86 3.38
C GLY A 103 7.70 8.46 4.27
N ILE A 104 7.60 9.78 4.29
CA ILE A 104 6.56 10.53 5.02
C ILE A 104 5.81 11.41 4.01
N VAL A 105 4.50 11.23 3.97
CA VAL A 105 3.60 11.97 3.10
C VAL A 105 2.56 12.70 3.95
N LEU A 106 2.34 13.97 3.67
CA LEU A 106 1.31 14.75 4.33
C LEU A 106 0.16 15.07 3.39
N TYR A 107 -1.04 14.88 3.89
CA TYR A 107 -2.21 15.49 3.32
C TYR A 107 -2.41 16.89 3.93
N SER A 108 -2.36 17.91 3.08
CA SER A 108 -2.63 19.29 3.51
C SER A 108 -4.14 19.57 3.51
N THR A 109 -4.72 19.74 4.68
CA THR A 109 -6.16 20.09 4.82
C THR A 109 -6.49 21.45 4.19
N LYS A 110 -5.51 22.37 4.15
CA LYS A 110 -5.67 23.70 3.56
C LYS A 110 -5.73 23.67 2.04
N THR A 111 -4.82 22.92 1.40
CA THR A 111 -4.70 22.88 -0.07
C THR A 111 -5.34 21.65 -0.68
N LYS A 112 -5.76 20.68 0.14
CA LYS A 112 -6.27 19.35 -0.27
C LYS A 112 -5.29 18.58 -1.17
N LYS A 113 -3.98 18.82 -0.99
CA LYS A 113 -2.90 18.23 -1.78
C LYS A 113 -1.98 17.36 -0.94
N ILE A 114 -1.34 16.41 -1.62
CA ILE A 114 -0.28 15.56 -1.08
C ILE A 114 1.06 16.27 -1.14
N VAL A 115 1.81 16.22 -0.02
CA VAL A 115 3.15 16.80 0.11
C VAL A 115 4.10 15.73 0.66
N TYR A 116 5.14 15.40 -0.09
CA TYR A 116 6.17 14.48 0.38
C TYR A 116 7.16 15.22 1.31
N LYS A 117 7.14 14.89 2.58
CA LYS A 117 8.10 15.42 3.57
C LYS A 117 9.42 14.64 3.54
N ARG A 118 9.33 13.34 3.32
CA ARG A 118 10.47 12.45 3.12
C ARG A 118 10.14 11.43 2.04
N ARG A 119 10.98 11.31 1.01
CA ARG A 119 10.86 10.25 0.02
C ARG A 119 11.32 8.93 0.64
N ALA A 120 10.60 7.85 0.37
CA ALA A 120 11.07 6.52 0.76
C ALA A 120 12.35 6.18 0.00
N LYS A 121 13.27 5.50 0.68
CA LYS A 121 14.41 4.82 0.05
C LYS A 121 14.02 3.37 -0.23
N LYS A 122 14.74 2.72 -1.16
CA LYS A 122 14.53 1.30 -1.43
C LYS A 122 14.77 0.49 -0.15
N ASN A 123 13.82 -0.36 0.15
CA ASN A 123 13.90 -1.25 1.30
C ASN A 123 14.80 -2.45 0.99
N HIS A 124 15.73 -2.75 1.89
CA HIS A 124 16.64 -3.90 1.79
C HIS A 124 16.35 -4.99 2.83
N LEU A 125 15.27 -4.86 3.60
CA LEU A 125 14.88 -5.79 4.66
C LEU A 125 13.85 -6.82 4.20
N ILE A 126 13.54 -6.85 2.90
CA ILE A 126 12.56 -7.79 2.34
C ILE A 126 13.04 -9.22 2.58
N ASP A 127 12.18 -10.05 3.14
CA ASP A 127 12.45 -11.44 3.46
C ASP A 127 11.79 -12.39 2.45
N LYS A 128 12.59 -13.28 1.85
CA LYS A 128 12.14 -14.26 0.84
C LYS A 128 11.04 -15.18 1.38
N LYS A 129 11.18 -15.64 2.63
CA LYS A 129 10.22 -16.53 3.26
C LYS A 129 8.90 -15.82 3.50
N GLU A 130 8.94 -14.58 4.01
CA GLU A 130 7.75 -13.77 4.25
C GLU A 130 7.02 -13.46 2.94
N LEU A 131 7.74 -13.17 1.85
CA LEU A 131 7.13 -13.01 0.52
C LEU A 131 6.33 -14.25 0.12
N LEU A 132 6.93 -15.46 0.23
CA LEU A 132 6.26 -16.71 -0.13
C LEU A 132 5.11 -17.05 0.85
N MET A 133 5.27 -16.74 2.15
CA MET A 133 4.21 -16.94 3.15
C MET A 133 2.99 -16.04 2.90
N SER A 134 3.18 -14.85 2.35
CA SER A 134 2.09 -13.92 2.04
C SER A 134 1.27 -14.30 0.79
N ILE A 135 1.73 -15.28 0.00
CA ILE A 135 1.06 -15.74 -1.22
C ILE A 135 0.33 -17.06 -0.94
N PRO A 136 -0.93 -17.26 -1.38
CA PRO A 136 -1.60 -18.55 -1.26
C PRO A 136 -0.80 -19.69 -1.94
N ILE A 137 -0.72 -20.84 -1.29
CA ILE A 137 -0.01 -22.02 -1.84
C ILE A 137 -0.54 -22.40 -3.22
N SER A 138 -1.87 -22.35 -3.42
CA SER A 138 -2.49 -22.60 -4.71
C SER A 138 -2.00 -21.66 -5.80
N TYR A 139 -1.82 -20.38 -5.47
CA TYR A 139 -1.29 -19.40 -6.43
C TYR A 139 0.16 -19.73 -6.80
N ILE A 140 1.01 -20.08 -5.83
CA ILE A 140 2.40 -20.46 -6.06
C ILE A 140 2.45 -21.70 -6.98
N ARG A 141 1.68 -22.73 -6.68
CA ARG A 141 1.61 -23.97 -7.49
C ARG A 141 1.18 -23.73 -8.94
N ASN A 142 0.26 -22.80 -9.15
CA ASN A 142 -0.27 -22.50 -10.48
C ASN A 142 0.60 -21.52 -11.28
N ASN A 143 1.48 -20.76 -10.63
CA ASN A 143 2.26 -19.68 -11.25
C ASN A 143 3.77 -19.89 -11.15
N SER A 144 4.23 -21.09 -10.74
CA SER A 144 5.63 -21.46 -10.69
C SER A 144 5.83 -22.88 -11.25
N PRO A 145 7.05 -23.31 -11.56
CA PRO A 145 7.32 -24.67 -11.98
C PRO A 145 7.11 -25.73 -10.87
N TYR A 146 6.81 -25.32 -9.65
CA TYR A 146 6.74 -26.17 -8.46
C TYR A 146 5.28 -26.51 -8.12
N SER A 147 4.63 -27.36 -8.93
CA SER A 147 3.20 -27.73 -8.77
C SER A 147 2.87 -28.46 -7.46
N LYS A 148 3.88 -29.04 -6.78
CA LYS A 148 3.74 -29.73 -5.48
C LYS A 148 4.28 -28.92 -4.30
N TYR A 149 4.59 -27.63 -4.49
CA TYR A 149 5.15 -26.75 -3.46
C TYR A 149 4.38 -26.82 -2.13
N THR A 150 5.14 -26.86 -1.04
CA THR A 150 4.65 -26.73 0.34
C THR A 150 5.42 -25.61 1.06
N ARG A 151 4.96 -25.19 2.24
CA ARG A 151 5.62 -24.12 3.01
C ARG A 151 7.05 -24.45 3.48
N SER A 152 7.43 -25.72 3.48
CA SER A 152 8.82 -26.17 3.76
C SER A 152 9.77 -26.01 2.56
N ASP A 153 9.26 -25.80 1.36
CA ASP A 153 10.04 -25.81 0.11
C ASP A 153 10.54 -24.40 -0.31
N ASN A 154 10.62 -23.46 0.63
CA ASN A 154 11.01 -22.07 0.34
C ASN A 154 12.38 -21.94 -0.34
N ASP A 155 13.28 -22.91 -0.14
CA ASP A 155 14.62 -22.92 -0.72
C ASP A 155 14.64 -23.23 -2.22
N LEU A 156 13.54 -23.76 -2.77
CA LEU A 156 13.39 -23.95 -4.21
C LEU A 156 13.40 -22.61 -4.98
N PHE A 157 13.07 -21.51 -4.31
CA PHE A 157 12.97 -20.19 -4.94
C PHE A 157 14.22 -19.35 -4.66
N SER A 158 14.76 -18.70 -5.68
CA SER A 158 15.62 -17.55 -5.50
C SER A 158 14.81 -16.35 -4.96
N PHE A 159 15.50 -15.36 -4.38
CA PHE A 159 14.85 -14.12 -3.96
C PHE A 159 14.08 -13.45 -5.10
N SER A 160 14.68 -13.34 -6.27
CA SER A 160 14.05 -12.71 -7.44
C SER A 160 12.77 -13.44 -7.89
N GLN A 161 12.75 -14.78 -7.83
CA GLN A 161 11.56 -15.56 -8.15
C GLN A 161 10.43 -15.33 -7.14
N ALA A 162 10.76 -15.34 -5.85
CA ALA A 162 9.79 -15.08 -4.77
C ALA A 162 9.22 -13.66 -4.88
N HIS A 163 10.08 -12.67 -5.09
CA HIS A 163 9.69 -11.27 -5.27
C HIS A 163 8.78 -11.09 -6.51
N ASN A 164 9.14 -11.66 -7.65
CA ASN A 164 8.32 -11.62 -8.86
C ASN A 164 6.95 -12.27 -8.66
N LEU A 165 6.89 -13.40 -7.94
CA LEU A 165 5.62 -14.04 -7.60
C LEU A 165 4.77 -13.16 -6.69
N PHE A 166 5.37 -12.52 -5.69
CA PHE A 166 4.70 -11.60 -4.80
C PHE A 166 4.10 -10.41 -5.56
N ILE A 167 4.89 -9.76 -6.43
CA ILE A 167 4.42 -8.63 -7.24
C ILE A 167 3.27 -9.08 -8.16
N LYS A 168 3.38 -10.22 -8.84
CA LYS A 168 2.32 -10.75 -9.69
C LYS A 168 1.04 -11.06 -8.90
N HIS A 169 1.18 -11.72 -7.74
CA HIS A 169 0.05 -12.02 -6.88
C HIS A 169 -0.62 -10.73 -6.39
N THR A 170 0.14 -9.79 -5.86
CA THR A 170 -0.36 -8.49 -5.41
C THR A 170 -1.08 -7.76 -6.55
N SER A 171 -0.44 -7.67 -7.73
CA SER A 171 -1.05 -7.04 -8.90
C SER A 171 -2.34 -7.73 -9.36
N SER A 172 -2.46 -9.05 -9.20
CA SER A 172 -3.70 -9.79 -9.53
C SER A 172 -4.85 -9.50 -8.56
N LYS A 173 -4.54 -8.98 -7.36
CA LYS A 173 -5.53 -8.51 -6.39
C LYS A 173 -5.93 -7.07 -6.61
N CYS A 174 -5.09 -6.31 -7.31
CA CYS A 174 -5.36 -4.93 -7.63
C CYS A 174 -6.38 -4.87 -8.77
N ARG A 175 -7.47 -4.15 -8.55
CA ARG A 175 -8.55 -4.06 -9.54
C ARG A 175 -8.46 -2.81 -10.42
N TRP A 176 -7.60 -1.86 -10.05
CA TRP A 176 -7.58 -0.56 -10.64
C TRP A 176 -6.26 -0.32 -11.37
N THR A 177 -6.38 -0.03 -12.65
CA THR A 177 -5.28 0.41 -13.51
C THR A 177 -5.36 1.92 -13.70
N ASN A 178 -4.34 2.56 -14.24
CA ASN A 178 -4.43 3.97 -14.61
C ASN A 178 -5.58 4.28 -15.57
N ASN A 179 -5.97 3.34 -16.44
CA ASN A 179 -7.10 3.57 -17.36
C ASN A 179 -8.43 3.65 -16.61
N ASP A 180 -8.59 2.85 -15.54
CA ASP A 180 -9.79 2.92 -14.70
C ASP A 180 -9.82 4.22 -13.89
N LEU A 181 -8.64 4.74 -13.51
CA LEU A 181 -8.49 5.98 -12.74
C LEU A 181 -8.78 7.24 -13.58
N GLU A 182 -8.68 7.19 -14.90
CA GLU A 182 -9.11 8.29 -15.77
C GLU A 182 -10.61 8.59 -15.63
N THR A 183 -11.42 7.59 -15.27
CA THR A 183 -12.84 7.76 -14.97
C THR A 183 -13.16 8.20 -13.54
N ILE A 184 -12.18 8.10 -12.61
CA ILE A 184 -12.33 8.41 -11.18
C ILE A 184 -11.56 9.68 -10.81
N LEU A 185 -11.44 10.62 -11.71
CA LEU A 185 -10.60 11.82 -11.53
C LEU A 185 -11.15 12.84 -10.53
N HIS A 186 -12.38 12.69 -10.04
CA HIS A 186 -12.91 13.57 -9.03
C HIS A 186 -12.86 12.95 -7.64
N TYR A 187 -12.19 13.65 -6.73
CA TYR A 187 -12.11 13.34 -5.32
C TYR A 187 -13.47 12.98 -4.68
N GLU A 188 -14.54 13.65 -5.10
CA GLU A 188 -15.91 13.41 -4.65
C GLU A 188 -16.44 12.07 -5.16
N ASP A 189 -16.09 11.65 -6.36
CA ASP A 189 -16.49 10.37 -6.93
C ASP A 189 -15.82 9.21 -6.21
N ILE A 190 -14.56 9.36 -5.78
CA ILE A 190 -13.86 8.35 -4.98
C ILE A 190 -14.50 8.23 -3.59
N LEU A 191 -14.92 9.32 -2.98
CA LEU A 191 -15.62 9.32 -1.68
C LEU A 191 -17.03 8.74 -1.77
N MET A 192 -17.76 9.02 -2.84
CA MET A 192 -19.10 8.48 -3.06
C MET A 192 -19.07 7.01 -3.45
N ASN A 193 -17.97 6.55 -4.07
CA ASN A 193 -17.72 5.16 -4.45
C ASN A 193 -16.84 4.40 -3.46
N THR A 194 -16.78 4.81 -2.19
CA THR A 194 -16.08 4.05 -1.14
C THR A 194 -16.53 2.61 -1.05
N ASN A 195 -17.77 2.31 -1.40
CA ASN A 195 -18.27 0.95 -1.56
C ASN A 195 -17.55 0.15 -2.67
N TYR A 196 -17.01 0.80 -3.70
CA TYR A 196 -16.24 0.11 -4.76
C TYR A 196 -14.81 -0.20 -4.33
N ILE A 197 -14.23 0.57 -3.42
CA ILE A 197 -12.88 0.33 -2.90
C ILE A 197 -12.89 -0.80 -1.86
N SER A 198 -14.00 -0.99 -1.12
CA SER A 198 -14.12 -1.95 -0.02
C SER A 198 -14.95 -3.19 -0.32
N LEU A 199 -15.75 -3.24 -1.41
CA LEU A 199 -16.77 -4.27 -1.59
C LEU A 199 -16.32 -5.55 -2.28
N ASP A 200 -15.10 -5.62 -2.75
CA ASP A 200 -14.68 -6.75 -3.58
C ASP A 200 -13.69 -7.72 -2.92
N TYR A 201 -13.69 -7.77 -1.59
CA TYR A 201 -12.96 -8.76 -0.80
C TYR A 201 -13.90 -9.79 -0.14
N ARG A 202 -14.83 -10.34 -0.93
CA ARG A 202 -15.54 -11.56 -0.54
C ARG A 202 -15.19 -12.71 -1.46
#